data_722930b837b22a03fa127fd0a519b252
#
_entry.id   722930b837b22a03fa127fd0a519b252
#
_cell.length_a   1.000
_cell.length_b   1.000
_cell.length_c   1.000
_cell.angle_alpha   90.00
_cell.angle_beta   90.00
_cell.angle_gamma   90.00
#
_symmetry.space_group_name_H-M   'P 1'
#
loop_
_entity.id
_entity.type
_entity.pdbx_description
1 polymer ?
#
loop_
_entity_poly.entity_id
_entity_poly.type
_entity_poly.pdbx_seq_one_letter_code
_entity_poly.pdbx_strand_id
1 'polypeptide(L)'
;MNRVDAAFRRLRREGRKAFMPFIAAGDPNLDVTAAVLRTLQDRGAADLVELGVPFSDPIADGPTIQASYQRALAAGVTPQAVLDTVGRLRAGGLNLPICLMVSYSLVYRPGVPAFVEHAAAVGIDGLIVPDLPVDESGPLAEILSSADMAHILLVAPTTPPARRKTILSHVTGFVYCVSVTGITGERDAFPPGFEEYVRGVKKAAKVPVCVGFGISRPEHVAAVAQLADGAIVGSAISHRVADNAGGAPAKIAREVADLCQELSAPLRS
;
A
#
# COMPACT_ATOMS: atom_id res chain seq x y z
N MET A 1 -5.96 18.02 6.68
CA MET A 1 -6.36 16.59 6.88
C MET A 1 -6.26 15.90 5.54
N ASN A 2 -5.34 14.95 5.40
CA ASN A 2 -5.09 14.24 4.15
C ASN A 2 -6.19 13.23 3.81
N ARG A 3 -6.16 12.69 2.56
CA ARG A 3 -7.19 11.75 2.07
C ARG A 3 -7.16 10.40 2.81
N VAL A 4 -6.01 9.97 3.34
CA VAL A 4 -5.90 8.72 4.12
C VAL A 4 -6.72 8.82 5.39
N ASP A 5 -6.53 9.88 6.18
CA ASP A 5 -7.30 10.11 7.41
C ASP A 5 -8.80 10.28 7.13
N ALA A 6 -9.13 11.00 6.05
CA ALA A 6 -10.53 11.18 5.63
C ALA A 6 -11.19 9.84 5.27
N ALA A 7 -10.49 8.95 4.56
CA ALA A 7 -10.98 7.63 4.19
C ALA A 7 -11.25 6.77 5.44
N PHE A 8 -10.30 6.67 6.38
CA PHE A 8 -10.51 5.89 7.60
C PHE A 8 -11.62 6.45 8.50
N ARG A 9 -11.79 7.78 8.58
CA ARG A 9 -12.90 8.39 9.31
C ARG A 9 -14.25 8.08 8.66
N ARG A 10 -14.33 8.10 7.32
CA ARG A 10 -15.52 7.71 6.57
C ARG A 10 -15.86 6.25 6.84
N LEU A 11 -14.90 5.33 6.64
CA LEU A 11 -15.09 3.90 6.85
C LEU A 11 -15.55 3.56 8.27
N ARG A 12 -14.96 4.22 9.28
CA ARG A 12 -15.39 4.06 10.68
C ARG A 12 -16.84 4.46 10.89
N ARG A 13 -17.31 5.56 10.28
CA ARG A 13 -18.72 6.00 10.37
C ARG A 13 -19.68 5.04 9.66
N GLU A 14 -19.21 4.40 8.59
CA GLU A 14 -19.95 3.41 7.82
C GLU A 14 -19.91 2.00 8.46
N GLY A 15 -19.15 1.80 9.54
CA GLY A 15 -18.94 0.48 10.15
C GLY A 15 -18.09 -0.48 9.31
N ARG A 16 -17.41 0.02 8.29
CA ARG A 16 -16.65 -0.74 7.30
C ARG A 16 -15.15 -0.77 7.62
N LYS A 17 -14.47 -1.76 7.04
CA LYS A 17 -13.01 -1.88 7.06
C LYS A 17 -12.42 -1.48 5.71
N ALA A 18 -11.16 -1.02 5.71
CA ALA A 18 -10.47 -0.61 4.49
C ALA A 18 -10.03 -1.82 3.65
N PHE A 19 -10.25 -1.75 2.34
CA PHE A 19 -9.61 -2.60 1.35
C PHE A 19 -8.58 -1.80 0.58
N MET A 20 -7.32 -2.28 0.59
CA MET A 20 -6.19 -1.58 0.00
C MET A 20 -5.41 -2.52 -0.93
N PRO A 21 -5.63 -2.46 -2.25
CA PRO A 21 -4.81 -3.16 -3.22
C PRO A 21 -3.41 -2.52 -3.31
N PHE A 22 -2.37 -3.36 -3.35
CA PHE A 22 -1.04 -2.97 -3.79
C PHE A 22 -0.95 -3.09 -5.30
N ILE A 23 -0.49 -2.04 -5.96
CA ILE A 23 -0.28 -1.98 -7.41
C ILE A 23 1.19 -1.63 -7.67
N ALA A 24 1.93 -2.51 -8.36
CA ALA A 24 3.26 -2.16 -8.86
C ALA A 24 3.13 -1.14 -9.99
N ALA A 25 3.64 0.06 -9.79
CA ALA A 25 3.54 1.13 -10.78
C ALA A 25 4.31 0.77 -12.05
N GLY A 26 3.63 0.82 -13.19
CA GLY A 26 4.23 0.52 -14.48
C GLY A 26 4.30 -0.97 -14.84
N ASP A 27 3.66 -1.83 -14.11
CA ASP A 27 3.52 -3.24 -14.43
C ASP A 27 2.21 -3.49 -15.23
N PRO A 28 2.27 -3.92 -16.48
CA PRO A 28 3.43 -3.99 -17.38
C PRO A 28 3.83 -2.64 -18.01
N ASN A 29 3.05 -1.59 -17.83
CA ASN A 29 3.33 -0.21 -18.23
C ASN A 29 2.45 0.79 -17.45
N LEU A 30 2.75 2.10 -17.57
CA LEU A 30 2.03 3.15 -16.84
C LEU A 30 0.59 3.38 -17.32
N ASP A 31 0.26 3.03 -18.57
CA ASP A 31 -1.12 3.14 -19.07
C ASP A 31 -2.03 2.11 -18.38
N VAL A 32 -1.52 0.91 -18.13
CA VAL A 32 -2.22 -0.10 -17.33
C VAL A 32 -2.40 0.39 -15.90
N THR A 33 -1.35 0.93 -15.27
CA THR A 33 -1.46 1.51 -13.92
C THR A 33 -2.55 2.59 -13.86
N ALA A 34 -2.55 3.50 -14.82
CA ALA A 34 -3.54 4.56 -14.91
C ALA A 34 -4.96 4.02 -15.07
N ALA A 35 -5.14 3.03 -15.95
CA ALA A 35 -6.44 2.38 -16.17
C ALA A 35 -6.93 1.65 -14.92
N VAL A 36 -6.05 0.93 -14.22
CA VAL A 36 -6.36 0.22 -12.97
C VAL A 36 -6.83 1.22 -11.91
N LEU A 37 -6.06 2.27 -11.63
CA LEU A 37 -6.40 3.25 -10.60
C LEU A 37 -7.75 3.93 -10.86
N ARG A 38 -8.04 4.31 -12.11
CA ARG A 38 -9.36 4.86 -12.50
C ARG A 38 -10.48 3.85 -12.29
N THR A 39 -10.29 2.62 -12.77
CA THR A 39 -11.33 1.58 -12.67
C THR A 39 -11.62 1.20 -11.21
N LEU A 40 -10.58 1.15 -10.35
CA LEU A 40 -10.74 0.92 -8.92
C LEU A 40 -11.60 2.01 -8.27
N GLN A 41 -11.36 3.28 -8.60
CA GLN A 41 -12.19 4.39 -8.12
C GLN A 41 -13.62 4.30 -8.66
N ASP A 42 -13.78 4.20 -9.96
CA ASP A 42 -15.10 4.27 -10.64
C ASP A 42 -16.03 3.15 -10.19
N ARG A 43 -15.46 1.99 -9.86
CA ARG A 43 -16.21 0.83 -9.38
C ARG A 43 -16.28 0.75 -7.84
N GLY A 44 -15.66 1.68 -7.14
CA GLY A 44 -15.51 1.62 -5.68
C GLY A 44 -14.85 0.31 -5.22
N ALA A 45 -13.91 -0.22 -5.99
CA ALA A 45 -13.27 -1.52 -5.74
C ALA A 45 -12.10 -1.45 -4.75
N ALA A 46 -11.72 -0.24 -4.32
CA ALA A 46 -10.70 0.02 -3.30
C ALA A 46 -11.11 1.24 -2.46
N ASP A 47 -10.68 1.28 -1.21
CA ASP A 47 -10.85 2.41 -0.31
C ASP A 47 -9.61 3.31 -0.28
N LEU A 48 -8.42 2.71 -0.42
CA LEU A 48 -7.10 3.33 -0.60
C LEU A 48 -6.29 2.45 -1.57
N VAL A 49 -5.17 2.97 -2.08
CA VAL A 49 -4.20 2.18 -2.87
C VAL A 49 -2.81 2.34 -2.31
N GLU A 50 -2.09 1.25 -2.22
CA GLU A 50 -0.65 1.21 -2.05
C GLU A 50 -0.02 1.12 -3.46
N LEU A 51 0.71 2.16 -3.87
CA LEU A 51 1.36 2.24 -5.17
C LEU A 51 2.86 2.01 -5.00
N GLY A 52 3.36 0.85 -5.46
CA GLY A 52 4.76 0.48 -5.35
C GLY A 52 5.59 1.11 -6.46
N VAL A 53 6.63 1.86 -6.10
CA VAL A 53 7.61 2.39 -7.06
C VAL A 53 8.62 1.30 -7.40
N PRO A 54 8.80 0.92 -8.68
CA PRO A 54 9.73 -0.13 -9.06
C PRO A 54 11.16 0.20 -8.61
N PHE A 55 11.82 -0.80 -8.03
CA PHE A 55 13.20 -0.72 -7.58
C PHE A 55 13.95 -2.02 -7.94
N SER A 56 15.24 -1.90 -8.32
CA SER A 56 16.05 -3.04 -8.79
C SER A 56 16.39 -4.04 -7.70
N ASP A 57 16.49 -3.55 -6.44
CA ASP A 57 17.00 -4.33 -5.30
C ASP A 57 16.03 -4.31 -4.11
N PRO A 58 14.77 -4.77 -4.28
CA PRO A 58 13.75 -4.71 -3.25
C PRO A 58 14.03 -5.76 -2.15
N ILE A 59 14.45 -5.31 -0.98
CA ILE A 59 14.85 -6.19 0.14
C ILE A 59 13.67 -6.76 0.94
N ALA A 60 12.51 -6.11 0.86
CA ALA A 60 11.32 -6.45 1.65
C ALA A 60 10.28 -7.25 0.85
N ASP A 61 10.43 -7.35 -0.48
CA ASP A 61 9.41 -7.89 -1.37
C ASP A 61 9.64 -9.37 -1.72
N GLY A 62 8.55 -10.10 -1.85
CA GLY A 62 8.56 -11.48 -2.32
C GLY A 62 8.69 -11.61 -3.84
N PRO A 63 8.90 -12.84 -4.34
CA PRO A 63 9.21 -13.10 -5.76
C PRO A 63 8.19 -12.50 -6.73
N THR A 64 6.90 -12.53 -6.38
CA THR A 64 5.82 -12.00 -7.21
C THR A 64 5.93 -10.49 -7.40
N ILE A 65 6.19 -9.75 -6.31
CA ILE A 65 6.35 -8.30 -6.37
C ILE A 65 7.67 -7.95 -7.07
N GLN A 66 8.76 -8.67 -6.79
CA GLN A 66 10.03 -8.51 -7.50
C GLN A 66 9.86 -8.68 -9.01
N ALA A 67 9.13 -9.71 -9.44
CA ALA A 67 8.86 -9.96 -10.87
C ALA A 67 8.03 -8.81 -11.51
N SER A 68 7.06 -8.24 -10.77
CA SER A 68 6.29 -7.08 -11.24
C SER A 68 7.17 -5.83 -11.40
N TYR A 69 8.09 -5.59 -10.46
CA TYR A 69 9.05 -4.50 -10.56
C TYR A 69 10.03 -4.69 -11.73
N GLN A 70 10.49 -5.93 -11.97
CA GLN A 70 11.35 -6.23 -13.13
C GLN A 70 10.64 -5.92 -14.45
N ARG A 71 9.35 -6.27 -14.61
CA ARG A 71 8.58 -5.93 -15.81
C ARG A 71 8.46 -4.42 -16.00
N ALA A 72 8.16 -3.70 -14.93
CA ALA A 72 8.05 -2.24 -14.96
C ALA A 72 9.39 -1.56 -15.30
N LEU A 73 10.50 -2.01 -14.70
CA LEU A 73 11.84 -1.50 -14.99
C LEU A 73 12.26 -1.81 -16.44
N ALA A 74 11.94 -2.99 -16.96
CA ALA A 74 12.18 -3.35 -18.35
C ALA A 74 11.38 -2.47 -19.33
N ALA A 75 10.21 -1.97 -18.91
CA ALA A 75 9.43 -0.98 -19.65
C ALA A 75 9.95 0.47 -19.50
N GLY A 76 11.07 0.69 -18.80
CA GLY A 76 11.70 2.00 -18.64
C GLY A 76 10.99 2.90 -17.61
N VAL A 77 10.21 2.34 -16.70
CA VAL A 77 9.50 3.12 -15.68
C VAL A 77 10.50 3.74 -14.68
N THR A 78 10.34 5.02 -14.42
CA THR A 78 11.14 5.79 -13.46
C THR A 78 10.25 6.34 -12.34
N PRO A 79 10.81 6.66 -11.14
CA PRO A 79 10.04 7.30 -10.06
C PRO A 79 9.35 8.58 -10.52
N GLN A 80 10.02 9.39 -11.34
CA GLN A 80 9.46 10.62 -11.91
C GLN A 80 8.22 10.32 -12.75
N ALA A 81 8.29 9.33 -13.67
CA ALA A 81 7.18 8.96 -14.53
C ALA A 81 5.98 8.40 -13.73
N VAL A 82 6.22 7.74 -12.60
CA VAL A 82 5.16 7.31 -11.66
C VAL A 82 4.47 8.54 -11.06
N LEU A 83 5.23 9.48 -10.51
CA LEU A 83 4.68 10.71 -9.93
C LEU A 83 3.91 11.53 -10.97
N ASP A 84 4.45 11.72 -12.16
CA ASP A 84 3.77 12.44 -13.27
C ASP A 84 2.46 11.76 -13.67
N THR A 85 2.43 10.42 -13.63
CA THR A 85 1.20 9.65 -13.92
C THR A 85 0.14 9.92 -12.85
N VAL A 86 0.50 9.93 -11.57
CA VAL A 86 -0.42 10.28 -10.49
C VAL A 86 -0.92 11.72 -10.67
N GLY A 87 -0.06 12.68 -10.98
CA GLY A 87 -0.45 14.08 -11.24
C GLY A 87 -1.48 14.21 -12.36
N ARG A 88 -1.26 13.52 -13.49
CA ARG A 88 -2.26 13.48 -14.59
C ARG A 88 -3.59 12.86 -14.16
N LEU A 89 -3.56 11.80 -13.36
CA LEU A 89 -4.75 11.15 -12.84
C LEU A 89 -5.52 12.06 -11.88
N ARG A 90 -4.81 12.78 -11.00
CA ARG A 90 -5.41 13.78 -10.09
C ARG A 90 -6.08 14.92 -10.86
N ALA A 91 -5.40 15.47 -11.86
CA ALA A 91 -5.98 16.47 -12.76
C ALA A 91 -7.23 15.95 -13.49
N GLY A 92 -7.30 14.65 -13.76
CA GLY A 92 -8.45 13.96 -14.34
C GLY A 92 -9.50 13.49 -13.33
N GLY A 93 -9.48 13.96 -12.07
CA GLY A 93 -10.52 13.68 -11.07
C GLY A 93 -10.30 12.43 -10.21
N LEU A 94 -9.11 11.82 -10.22
CA LEU A 94 -8.82 10.71 -9.31
C LEU A 94 -8.73 11.22 -7.86
N ASN A 95 -9.61 10.75 -6.99
CA ASN A 95 -9.67 11.10 -5.57
C ASN A 95 -9.31 9.95 -4.63
N LEU A 96 -9.09 8.75 -5.16
CA LEU A 96 -8.68 7.58 -4.38
C LEU A 96 -7.39 7.88 -3.62
N PRO A 97 -7.32 7.69 -2.28
CA PRO A 97 -6.09 7.92 -1.52
C PRO A 97 -4.97 7.00 -2.01
N ILE A 98 -3.76 7.55 -2.20
CA ILE A 98 -2.59 6.82 -2.69
C ILE A 98 -1.46 6.94 -1.67
N CYS A 99 -1.05 5.81 -1.08
CA CYS A 99 0.17 5.68 -0.30
C CYS A 99 1.27 5.14 -1.22
N LEU A 100 2.36 5.87 -1.36
CA LEU A 100 3.49 5.46 -2.20
C LEU A 100 4.42 4.55 -1.39
N MET A 101 4.60 3.30 -1.81
CA MET A 101 5.64 2.43 -1.28
C MET A 101 6.90 2.61 -2.12
N VAL A 102 7.98 3.04 -1.48
CA VAL A 102 9.22 3.44 -2.17
C VAL A 102 10.46 3.12 -1.34
N SER A 103 11.55 2.64 -1.99
CA SER A 103 12.84 2.48 -1.31
C SER A 103 13.43 3.84 -0.92
N TYR A 104 14.06 3.90 0.25
CA TYR A 104 14.67 5.14 0.77
C TYR A 104 15.73 5.72 -0.18
N SER A 105 16.47 4.88 -0.88
CA SER A 105 17.47 5.33 -1.86
C SER A 105 16.86 6.18 -2.99
N LEU A 106 15.62 5.88 -3.41
CA LEU A 106 14.90 6.65 -4.42
C LEU A 106 14.40 8.01 -3.87
N VAL A 107 14.09 8.07 -2.58
CA VAL A 107 13.72 9.31 -1.87
C VAL A 107 14.95 10.17 -1.62
N TYR A 108 16.06 9.56 -1.22
CA TYR A 108 17.30 10.24 -0.84
C TYR A 108 18.04 10.83 -2.03
N ARG A 109 18.06 10.13 -3.18
CA ARG A 109 18.85 10.54 -4.36
C ARG A 109 18.54 11.94 -4.89
N PRO A 110 17.28 12.37 -5.06
CA PRO A 110 16.94 13.75 -5.45
C PRO A 110 16.99 14.74 -4.28
N GLY A 111 17.18 14.26 -3.06
CA GLY A 111 17.02 14.99 -1.81
C GLY A 111 15.62 14.79 -1.21
N VAL A 112 15.57 14.41 0.08
CA VAL A 112 14.31 14.10 0.77
C VAL A 112 13.27 15.23 0.68
N PRO A 113 13.62 16.52 0.91
CA PRO A 113 12.65 17.61 0.77
C PRO A 113 12.09 17.73 -0.64
N ALA A 114 12.94 17.68 -1.67
CA ALA A 114 12.52 17.82 -3.06
C ALA A 114 11.62 16.67 -3.51
N PHE A 115 11.92 15.43 -3.07
CA PHE A 115 11.06 14.27 -3.35
C PHE A 115 9.68 14.43 -2.71
N VAL A 116 9.62 14.80 -1.43
CA VAL A 116 8.34 14.94 -0.70
C VAL A 116 7.53 16.09 -1.25
N GLU A 117 8.16 17.24 -1.54
CA GLU A 117 7.49 18.39 -2.16
C GLU A 117 6.84 18.00 -3.50
N HIS A 118 7.57 17.29 -4.36
CA HIS A 118 7.04 16.84 -5.63
C HIS A 118 5.92 15.80 -5.43
N ALA A 119 6.09 14.81 -4.55
CA ALA A 119 5.07 13.81 -4.26
C ALA A 119 3.77 14.45 -3.72
N ALA A 120 3.89 15.44 -2.82
CA ALA A 120 2.76 16.20 -2.31
C ALA A 120 2.07 17.01 -3.42
N ALA A 121 2.85 17.72 -4.26
CA ALA A 121 2.34 18.55 -5.35
C ALA A 121 1.52 17.75 -6.37
N VAL A 122 1.94 16.52 -6.67
CA VAL A 122 1.17 15.62 -7.56
C VAL A 122 0.03 14.88 -6.86
N GLY A 123 -0.11 15.04 -5.54
CA GLY A 123 -1.23 14.51 -4.76
C GLY A 123 -1.05 13.09 -4.23
N ILE A 124 0.18 12.68 -3.89
CA ILE A 124 0.43 11.52 -3.02
C ILE A 124 -0.02 11.86 -1.60
N ASP A 125 -0.62 10.91 -0.90
CA ASP A 125 -1.24 11.12 0.41
C ASP A 125 -0.40 10.59 1.57
N GLY A 126 0.59 9.76 1.31
CA GLY A 126 1.49 9.22 2.33
C GLY A 126 2.63 8.41 1.74
N LEU A 127 3.67 8.18 2.54
CA LEU A 127 4.80 7.33 2.19
C LEU A 127 4.90 6.11 3.09
N ILE A 128 5.26 5.00 2.48
CA ILE A 128 5.69 3.74 3.09
C ILE A 128 7.12 3.51 2.62
N VAL A 129 8.09 3.54 3.54
CA VAL A 129 9.52 3.38 3.23
C VAL A 129 10.04 2.18 4.04
N PRO A 130 9.95 0.95 3.51
CA PRO A 130 10.19 -0.28 4.26
C PRO A 130 11.63 -0.46 4.74
N ASP A 131 12.58 0.14 4.02
CA ASP A 131 14.02 0.08 4.26
C ASP A 131 14.57 1.24 5.11
N LEU A 132 13.69 2.14 5.63
CA LEU A 132 14.07 3.20 6.55
C LEU A 132 13.65 2.85 7.99
N PRO A 133 14.61 2.56 8.90
CA PRO A 133 14.30 2.29 10.31
C PRO A 133 13.67 3.49 11.01
N VAL A 134 12.76 3.24 11.97
CA VAL A 134 12.07 4.30 12.72
C VAL A 134 13.05 5.23 13.44
N ASP A 135 14.19 4.71 13.90
CA ASP A 135 15.21 5.48 14.61
C ASP A 135 15.87 6.55 13.71
N GLU A 136 15.83 6.36 12.41
CA GLU A 136 16.39 7.28 11.40
C GLU A 136 15.31 8.05 10.63
N SER A 137 14.03 7.73 10.85
CA SER A 137 12.93 8.30 10.08
C SER A 137 12.49 9.70 10.52
N GLY A 138 13.05 10.24 11.62
CA GLY A 138 12.66 11.55 12.18
C GLY A 138 12.66 12.69 11.15
N PRO A 139 13.77 12.94 10.42
CA PRO A 139 13.81 14.01 9.42
C PRO A 139 12.76 13.85 8.31
N LEU A 140 12.52 12.63 7.85
CA LEU A 140 11.46 12.35 6.86
C LEU A 140 10.07 12.63 7.46
N ALA A 141 9.82 12.21 8.70
CA ALA A 141 8.54 12.41 9.38
C ALA A 141 8.18 13.89 9.53
N GLU A 142 9.14 14.75 9.86
CA GLU A 142 8.95 16.21 9.96
C GLU A 142 8.54 16.82 8.63
N ILE A 143 9.23 16.43 7.54
CA ILE A 143 8.94 16.92 6.19
C ILE A 143 7.56 16.44 5.72
N LEU A 144 7.22 15.16 5.92
CA LEU A 144 5.90 14.60 5.60
C LEU A 144 4.78 15.30 6.37
N SER A 145 4.99 15.56 7.66
CA SER A 145 4.03 16.29 8.50
C SER A 145 3.77 17.69 7.95
N SER A 146 4.83 18.40 7.55
CA SER A 146 4.73 19.74 6.95
C SER A 146 3.98 19.76 5.62
N ALA A 147 4.03 18.63 4.88
CA ALA A 147 3.35 18.45 3.60
C ALA A 147 1.92 17.84 3.73
N ASP A 148 1.37 17.69 4.95
CA ASP A 148 0.10 16.98 5.25
C ASP A 148 0.05 15.56 4.64
N MET A 149 1.20 14.86 4.60
CA MET A 149 1.33 13.48 4.12
C MET A 149 1.45 12.50 5.29
N ALA A 150 0.85 11.32 5.14
CA ALA A 150 0.94 10.26 6.14
C ALA A 150 2.33 9.60 6.13
N HIS A 151 2.87 9.33 7.31
CA HIS A 151 4.08 8.54 7.53
C HIS A 151 3.69 7.15 8.01
N ILE A 152 3.59 6.20 7.10
CA ILE A 152 3.17 4.83 7.38
C ILE A 152 4.40 4.00 7.75
N LEU A 153 4.35 3.36 8.91
CA LEU A 153 5.45 2.53 9.42
C LEU A 153 5.00 1.08 9.56
N LEU A 154 5.97 0.18 9.38
CA LEU A 154 5.74 -1.27 9.43
C LEU A 154 6.03 -1.82 10.83
N VAL A 155 5.20 -2.78 11.25
CA VAL A 155 5.42 -3.62 12.43
C VAL A 155 5.35 -5.07 12.00
N ALA A 156 6.29 -5.89 12.46
CA ALA A 156 6.35 -7.32 12.21
C ALA A 156 6.10 -8.12 13.50
N PRO A 157 5.72 -9.39 13.42
CA PRO A 157 5.58 -10.25 14.61
C PRO A 157 6.86 -10.33 15.46
N THR A 158 8.01 -10.21 14.80
CA THR A 158 9.34 -10.20 15.45
C THR A 158 9.76 -8.85 16.02
N THR A 159 8.96 -7.77 15.82
CA THR A 159 9.29 -6.44 16.35
C THR A 159 9.25 -6.44 17.88
N PRO A 160 10.38 -6.17 18.57
CA PRO A 160 10.42 -6.15 20.03
C PRO A 160 9.46 -5.11 20.61
N PRO A 161 8.90 -5.34 21.83
CA PRO A 161 7.90 -4.44 22.42
C PRO A 161 8.34 -2.98 22.53
N ALA A 162 9.61 -2.72 22.91
CA ALA A 162 10.15 -1.38 23.00
C ALA A 162 10.16 -0.68 21.63
N ARG A 163 10.66 -1.37 20.59
CA ARG A 163 10.68 -0.83 19.21
C ARG A 163 9.28 -0.64 18.65
N ARG A 164 8.36 -1.57 18.92
CA ARG A 164 6.94 -1.42 18.56
C ARG A 164 6.34 -0.15 19.17
N LYS A 165 6.61 0.14 20.44
CA LYS A 165 6.17 1.37 21.10
C LYS A 165 6.70 2.62 20.39
N THR A 166 7.97 2.63 20.00
CA THR A 166 8.58 3.73 19.24
C THR A 166 7.89 3.89 17.89
N ILE A 167 7.72 2.81 17.11
CA ILE A 167 7.01 2.86 15.82
C ILE A 167 5.61 3.45 15.99
N LEU A 168 4.83 2.95 16.95
CA LEU A 168 3.46 3.40 17.20
C LEU A 168 3.35 4.85 17.69
N SER A 169 4.44 5.45 18.19
CA SER A 169 4.46 6.87 18.56
C SER A 169 4.81 7.82 17.40
N HIS A 170 5.35 7.30 16.29
CA HIS A 170 5.75 8.10 15.12
C HIS A 170 4.88 7.88 13.89
N VAL A 171 4.13 6.78 13.83
CA VAL A 171 3.27 6.46 12.70
C VAL A 171 2.07 7.41 12.61
N THR A 172 1.73 7.84 11.39
CA THR A 172 0.49 8.57 11.08
C THR A 172 -0.25 7.87 9.93
N GLY A 173 -1.51 8.26 9.69
CA GLY A 173 -2.37 7.58 8.72
C GLY A 173 -2.83 6.21 9.21
N PHE A 174 -1.97 5.19 9.08
CA PHE A 174 -2.20 3.85 9.63
C PHE A 174 -0.87 3.13 9.94
N VAL A 175 -0.92 2.12 10.81
CA VAL A 175 0.21 1.21 11.01
C VAL A 175 0.05 -0.01 10.11
N TYR A 176 1.13 -0.37 9.42
CA TYR A 176 1.18 -1.52 8.53
C TYR A 176 1.67 -2.75 9.31
N CYS A 177 0.79 -3.69 9.61
CA CYS A 177 1.15 -4.97 10.21
C CYS A 177 1.49 -5.99 9.12
N VAL A 178 2.76 -6.43 9.08
CA VAL A 178 3.16 -7.59 8.26
C VAL A 178 2.65 -8.86 8.94
N SER A 179 1.99 -9.74 8.19
CA SER A 179 1.40 -10.95 8.76
C SER A 179 2.39 -12.08 9.01
N VAL A 180 3.56 -12.05 8.36
CA VAL A 180 4.58 -13.10 8.45
C VAL A 180 5.99 -12.51 8.42
N THR A 181 6.94 -13.25 8.99
CA THR A 181 8.37 -13.02 8.82
C THR A 181 8.88 -13.91 7.70
N GLY A 182 9.52 -13.31 6.70
CA GLY A 182 10.08 -14.02 5.54
C GLY A 182 9.44 -13.60 4.21
N ILE A 183 9.82 -14.28 3.13
CA ILE A 183 9.43 -13.95 1.76
C ILE A 183 7.92 -14.08 1.58
N THR A 184 7.31 -13.08 0.97
CA THR A 184 5.87 -13.03 0.68
C THR A 184 5.46 -14.08 -0.34
N GLY A 185 4.36 -14.81 -0.04
CA GLY A 185 3.73 -15.79 -0.92
C GLY A 185 2.30 -16.07 -0.44
N GLU A 186 1.47 -16.63 -1.30
CA GLU A 186 0.12 -17.06 -0.94
C GLU A 186 0.18 -18.22 0.06
N ARG A 187 -0.64 -18.17 1.11
CA ARG A 187 -0.73 -19.19 2.15
C ARG A 187 -2.17 -19.54 2.45
N ASP A 188 -2.41 -20.77 2.92
CA ASP A 188 -3.74 -21.25 3.24
C ASP A 188 -4.26 -20.77 4.60
N ALA A 189 -3.38 -20.38 5.52
CA ALA A 189 -3.74 -19.89 6.85
C ALA A 189 -2.69 -18.93 7.42
N PHE A 190 -3.11 -18.09 8.35
CA PHE A 190 -2.20 -17.25 9.14
C PHE A 190 -1.37 -18.09 10.12
N PRO A 191 -0.13 -17.67 10.43
CA PRO A 191 0.73 -18.41 11.33
C PRO A 191 0.19 -18.39 12.78
N PRO A 192 0.58 -19.36 13.62
CA PRO A 192 0.28 -19.34 15.05
C PRO A 192 0.71 -18.02 15.70
N GLY A 193 -0.11 -17.48 16.61
CA GLY A 193 0.14 -16.21 17.29
C GLY A 193 -0.18 -14.94 16.49
N PHE A 194 -0.61 -15.07 15.23
CA PHE A 194 -0.98 -13.92 14.39
C PHE A 194 -2.07 -13.06 15.01
N GLU A 195 -3.15 -13.66 15.50
CA GLU A 195 -4.26 -12.92 16.11
C GLU A 195 -3.82 -12.15 17.34
N GLU A 196 -3.05 -12.77 18.23
CA GLU A 196 -2.52 -12.14 19.45
C GLU A 196 -1.63 -10.95 19.09
N TYR A 197 -0.78 -11.13 18.10
CA TYR A 197 0.09 -10.08 17.58
C TYR A 197 -0.73 -8.88 17.09
N VAL A 198 -1.71 -9.08 16.18
CA VAL A 198 -2.52 -7.98 15.62
C VAL A 198 -3.35 -7.30 16.71
N ARG A 199 -4.00 -8.06 17.60
CA ARG A 199 -4.74 -7.52 18.75
C ARG A 199 -3.83 -6.69 19.67
N GLY A 200 -2.60 -7.16 19.90
CA GLY A 200 -1.60 -6.44 20.70
C GLY A 200 -1.18 -5.10 20.06
N VAL A 201 -1.00 -5.06 18.75
CA VAL A 201 -0.73 -3.81 18.01
C VAL A 201 -1.94 -2.89 18.08
N LYS A 202 -3.13 -3.41 17.79
CA LYS A 202 -4.38 -2.62 17.78
C LYS A 202 -4.71 -1.98 19.13
N LYS A 203 -4.45 -2.70 20.23
CA LYS A 203 -4.63 -2.16 21.59
C LYS A 203 -3.71 -0.97 21.89
N ALA A 204 -2.52 -0.95 21.30
CA ALA A 204 -1.49 0.07 21.54
C ALA A 204 -1.51 1.21 20.52
N ALA A 205 -2.04 0.99 19.32
CA ALA A 205 -2.05 1.96 18.24
C ALA A 205 -3.11 3.05 18.46
N LYS A 206 -2.74 4.29 18.12
CA LYS A 206 -3.65 5.46 18.10
C LYS A 206 -4.23 5.72 16.70
N VAL A 207 -3.69 5.05 15.69
CA VAL A 207 -4.10 5.11 14.29
C VAL A 207 -4.71 3.78 13.86
N PRO A 208 -5.43 3.71 12.74
CA PRO A 208 -5.91 2.44 12.17
C PRO A 208 -4.79 1.42 12.00
N VAL A 209 -5.15 0.14 12.10
CA VAL A 209 -4.24 -1.00 11.90
C VAL A 209 -4.64 -1.71 10.61
N CYS A 210 -3.73 -1.79 9.65
CA CYS A 210 -3.91 -2.53 8.41
C CYS A 210 -2.96 -3.72 8.35
N VAL A 211 -3.46 -4.85 7.87
CA VAL A 211 -2.67 -6.08 7.74
C VAL A 211 -2.41 -6.35 6.27
N GLY A 212 -1.16 -6.61 5.94
CA GLY A 212 -0.70 -7.00 4.61
C GLY A 212 0.14 -8.27 4.65
N PHE A 213 0.44 -8.79 3.46
CA PHE A 213 1.17 -10.03 3.16
C PHE A 213 0.35 -11.33 3.34
N GLY A 214 0.41 -12.18 2.30
CA GLY A 214 -0.19 -13.51 2.30
C GLY A 214 -1.70 -13.55 2.12
N ILE A 215 -2.35 -12.41 1.94
CA ILE A 215 -3.80 -12.32 1.70
C ILE A 215 -4.06 -12.50 0.21
N SER A 216 -4.77 -13.58 -0.15
CA SER A 216 -5.04 -13.93 -1.55
C SER A 216 -6.47 -14.41 -1.81
N ARG A 217 -7.29 -14.61 -0.75
CA ARG A 217 -8.66 -15.12 -0.82
C ARG A 217 -9.61 -14.32 0.06
N PRO A 218 -10.92 -14.31 -0.26
CA PRO A 218 -11.93 -13.63 0.56
C PRO A 218 -11.94 -14.08 2.03
N GLU A 219 -11.67 -15.36 2.32
CA GLU A 219 -11.62 -15.91 3.69
C GLU A 219 -10.48 -15.28 4.50
N HIS A 220 -9.32 -15.02 3.86
CA HIS A 220 -8.22 -14.32 4.52
C HIS A 220 -8.59 -12.87 4.85
N VAL A 221 -9.29 -12.20 3.93
CA VAL A 221 -9.78 -10.84 4.15
C VAL A 221 -10.83 -10.82 5.27
N ALA A 222 -11.73 -11.79 5.30
CA ALA A 222 -12.72 -11.94 6.37
C ALA A 222 -12.06 -12.13 7.75
N ALA A 223 -11.02 -12.95 7.84
CA ALA A 223 -10.27 -13.17 9.08
C ALA A 223 -9.57 -11.88 9.54
N VAL A 224 -8.94 -11.13 8.62
CA VAL A 224 -8.33 -9.83 8.91
C VAL A 224 -9.37 -8.81 9.38
N ALA A 225 -10.56 -8.79 8.80
CA ALA A 225 -11.64 -7.88 9.15
C ALA A 225 -12.07 -7.98 10.62
N GLN A 226 -11.94 -9.17 11.24
CA GLN A 226 -12.25 -9.39 12.65
C GLN A 226 -11.18 -8.79 13.59
N LEU A 227 -9.97 -8.56 13.09
CA LEU A 227 -8.81 -8.21 13.91
C LEU A 227 -8.33 -6.78 13.69
N ALA A 228 -8.43 -6.29 12.44
CA ALA A 228 -7.80 -5.05 12.00
C ALA A 228 -8.82 -4.03 11.44
N ASP A 229 -8.32 -2.87 11.01
CA ASP A 229 -9.11 -1.80 10.39
C ASP A 229 -9.01 -1.81 8.87
N GLY A 230 -8.12 -2.63 8.30
CA GLY A 230 -7.99 -2.79 6.87
C GLY A 230 -7.15 -4.00 6.47
N ALA A 231 -7.38 -4.45 5.24
CA ALA A 231 -6.62 -5.52 4.59
C ALA A 231 -5.88 -4.96 3.36
N ILE A 232 -4.60 -5.32 3.23
CA ILE A 232 -3.73 -4.95 2.11
C ILE A 232 -3.43 -6.21 1.31
N VAL A 233 -3.69 -6.17 0.00
CA VAL A 233 -3.54 -7.33 -0.89
C VAL A 233 -2.59 -6.97 -2.03
N GLY A 234 -1.49 -7.71 -2.14
CA GLY A 234 -0.45 -7.46 -3.15
C GLY A 234 -0.32 -8.59 -4.17
N SER A 235 0.23 -9.73 -3.75
CA SER A 235 0.64 -10.82 -4.66
C SER A 235 -0.48 -11.32 -5.58
N ALA A 236 -1.69 -11.51 -5.06
CA ALA A 236 -2.84 -11.96 -5.86
C ALA A 236 -3.18 -10.97 -6.98
N ILE A 237 -3.05 -9.66 -6.70
CA ILE A 237 -3.30 -8.61 -7.71
C ILE A 237 -2.16 -8.58 -8.73
N SER A 238 -0.91 -8.66 -8.30
CA SER A 238 0.25 -8.72 -9.20
C SER A 238 0.20 -9.96 -10.12
N HIS A 239 -0.25 -11.11 -9.61
CA HIS A 239 -0.51 -12.30 -10.45
C HIS A 239 -1.60 -12.02 -11.49
N ARG A 240 -2.73 -11.42 -11.09
CA ARG A 240 -3.81 -11.08 -12.03
C ARG A 240 -3.33 -10.14 -13.14
N VAL A 241 -2.47 -9.17 -12.83
CA VAL A 241 -1.84 -8.30 -13.83
C VAL A 241 -0.93 -9.12 -14.75
N ALA A 242 -0.06 -9.96 -14.20
CA ALA A 242 0.88 -10.77 -14.95
C ALA A 242 0.19 -11.73 -15.93
N ASP A 243 -0.88 -12.41 -15.49
CA ASP A 243 -1.66 -13.35 -16.31
C ASP A 243 -2.33 -12.67 -17.50
N ASN A 244 -2.53 -11.36 -17.44
CA ASN A 244 -3.17 -10.56 -18.47
C ASN A 244 -2.23 -9.55 -19.15
N ALA A 245 -0.92 -9.60 -18.91
CA ALA A 245 0.05 -8.55 -19.29
C ALA A 245 0.08 -8.21 -20.80
N GLY A 246 -0.30 -9.15 -21.67
CA GLY A 246 -0.45 -8.92 -23.13
C GLY A 246 -1.80 -8.29 -23.54
N GLY A 247 -2.70 -8.03 -22.61
CA GLY A 247 -4.02 -7.48 -22.88
C GLY A 247 -4.05 -5.96 -22.98
N ALA A 248 -5.15 -5.43 -23.52
CA ALA A 248 -5.40 -3.99 -23.51
C ALA A 248 -5.53 -3.47 -22.06
N PRO A 249 -5.07 -2.24 -21.75
CA PRO A 249 -5.12 -1.66 -20.39
C PRO A 249 -6.51 -1.72 -19.75
N ALA A 250 -7.56 -1.44 -20.50
CA ALA A 250 -8.94 -1.49 -20.00
C ALA A 250 -9.41 -2.92 -19.65
N LYS A 251 -8.88 -3.96 -20.30
CA LYS A 251 -9.16 -5.35 -19.95
C LYS A 251 -8.49 -5.72 -18.65
N ILE A 252 -7.19 -5.43 -18.52
CA ILE A 252 -6.42 -5.69 -17.30
C ILE A 252 -7.05 -4.97 -16.10
N ALA A 253 -7.42 -3.71 -16.28
CA ALA A 253 -8.07 -2.92 -15.23
C ALA A 253 -9.39 -3.52 -14.74
N ARG A 254 -10.20 -4.07 -15.65
CA ARG A 254 -11.44 -4.78 -15.27
C ARG A 254 -11.15 -6.04 -14.47
N GLU A 255 -10.24 -6.88 -14.96
CA GLU A 255 -9.84 -8.12 -14.29
C GLU A 255 -9.30 -7.87 -12.86
N VAL A 256 -8.51 -6.80 -12.69
CA VAL A 256 -8.02 -6.39 -11.37
C VAL A 256 -9.16 -5.89 -10.50
N ALA A 257 -10.07 -5.07 -11.03
CA ALA A 257 -11.17 -4.53 -10.25
C ALA A 257 -12.20 -5.63 -9.87
N ASP A 258 -12.44 -6.61 -10.73
CA ASP A 258 -13.28 -7.78 -10.44
C ASP A 258 -12.71 -8.56 -9.25
N LEU A 259 -11.40 -8.87 -9.29
CA LEU A 259 -10.69 -9.51 -8.17
C LEU A 259 -10.76 -8.68 -6.88
N CYS A 260 -10.55 -7.36 -6.97
CA CYS A 260 -10.62 -6.48 -5.80
C CYS A 260 -12.04 -6.46 -5.20
N GLN A 261 -13.09 -6.48 -6.01
CA GLN A 261 -14.48 -6.55 -5.53
C GLN A 261 -14.78 -7.88 -4.86
N GLU A 262 -14.32 -9.00 -5.44
CA GLU A 262 -14.43 -10.33 -4.84
C GLU A 262 -13.74 -10.37 -3.48
N LEU A 263 -12.47 -9.97 -3.42
CA LEU A 263 -11.68 -9.99 -2.18
C LEU A 263 -12.22 -9.03 -1.11
N SER A 264 -12.76 -7.88 -1.49
CA SER A 264 -13.27 -6.88 -0.55
C SER A 264 -14.70 -7.14 -0.05
N ALA A 265 -15.41 -8.11 -0.60
CA ALA A 265 -16.79 -8.40 -0.23
C ALA A 265 -16.99 -8.58 1.30
N PRO A 266 -16.12 -9.30 2.04
CA PRO A 266 -16.25 -9.46 3.49
C PRO A 266 -16.06 -8.18 4.31
N LEU A 267 -15.51 -7.11 3.74
CA LEU A 267 -15.28 -5.82 4.43
C LEU A 267 -16.45 -4.85 4.28
N ARG A 268 -17.43 -5.22 3.46
CA ARG A 268 -18.58 -4.36 3.09
C ARG A 268 -19.89 -4.78 3.73
N SER A 269 -19.87 -5.97 4.37
CA SER A 269 -21.01 -6.53 5.11
C SER A 269 -21.09 -6.01 6.53
#